data_e88b1e618aa5864921524ee9d473322d
#
_entry.id   e88b1e618aa5864921524ee9d473322d
#
_cell.length_a   1.000
_cell.length_b   1.000
_cell.length_c   1.000
_cell.angle_alpha   90.00
_cell.angle_beta   90.00
_cell.angle_gamma   90.00
#
_symmetry.space_group_name_H-M   'P 1'
#
loop_
_entity.id
_entity.type
_entity.pdbx_description
1 polymer ?
#
loop_
_entity_poly.entity_id
_entity_poly.type
_entity_poly.pdbx_seq_one_letter_code
_entity_poly.pdbx_strand_id
1 'polypeptide(L)'
;RAIGLKNVYFKMAGYDPVDLERVLRIASMAQVDMVTFDGAGGGSGYSPCKMMNEWCLPTVAMESELVQIMSRMEKEGLSLPHIAITGGFVMEDQVYKALAFGAPYVSAIGICRASMAAAMSAKKVGELMEAGNIPTELQRFGSTVDELFPDLRELRNIYGEEANNFSTGAIGVYSYLNRIAFGLKH
;
A
#
# COMPACT_ATOMS: atom_id res chain seq x y z
N ARG A 1 20.22 2.82 -16.39
CA ARG A 1 19.95 2.18 -17.71
C ARG A 1 21.23 1.66 -18.36
N ALA A 2 22.37 2.23 -18.09
CA ALA A 2 23.65 1.74 -18.61
C ALA A 2 23.99 0.28 -18.26
N ILE A 3 23.39 -0.25 -17.19
CA ILE A 3 23.53 -1.65 -16.74
C ILE A 3 22.39 -2.56 -17.21
N GLY A 4 21.62 -2.17 -18.22
CA GLY A 4 20.56 -2.97 -18.82
C GLY A 4 19.20 -2.93 -18.11
N LEU A 5 19.01 -2.09 -17.09
CA LEU A 5 17.71 -1.92 -16.44
C LEU A 5 16.73 -1.21 -17.38
N LYS A 6 15.53 -1.79 -17.50
CA LYS A 6 14.44 -1.20 -18.31
C LYS A 6 13.78 -0.03 -17.58
N ASN A 7 13.49 -0.19 -16.29
CA ASN A 7 12.76 0.78 -15.47
C ASN A 7 13.61 1.20 -14.27
N VAL A 8 13.48 2.47 -13.88
CA VAL A 8 14.14 3.05 -12.71
C VAL A 8 13.08 3.67 -11.82
N TYR A 9 13.01 3.22 -10.57
CA TYR A 9 12.04 3.69 -9.58
C TYR A 9 12.77 4.26 -8.36
N PHE A 10 12.25 5.38 -7.83
CA PHE A 10 12.72 5.97 -6.58
C PHE A 10 11.62 5.92 -5.53
N LYS A 11 12.02 5.76 -4.27
CA LYS A 11 11.15 6.00 -3.13
C LYS A 11 11.72 7.12 -2.26
N MET A 12 10.88 8.10 -1.95
CA MET A 12 11.23 9.33 -1.26
C MET A 12 10.25 9.58 -0.12
N ALA A 13 10.64 10.43 0.84
CA ALA A 13 9.75 10.88 1.90
C ALA A 13 8.81 12.00 1.42
N GLY A 14 7.78 12.29 2.20
CA GLY A 14 6.88 13.43 1.99
C GLY A 14 7.52 14.71 2.50
N TYR A 15 8.43 15.26 1.71
CA TYR A 15 9.14 16.51 2.00
C TYR A 15 8.22 17.74 1.95
N ASP A 16 8.77 18.90 2.28
CA ASP A 16 8.11 20.17 2.01
C ASP A 16 7.93 20.42 0.49
N PRO A 17 7.03 21.34 0.09
CA PRO A 17 6.71 21.53 -1.32
C PRO A 17 7.91 21.89 -2.22
N VAL A 18 8.89 22.59 -1.67
CA VAL A 18 10.08 23.00 -2.43
C VAL A 18 10.95 21.78 -2.77
N ASP A 19 11.14 20.90 -1.81
CA ASP A 19 11.94 19.70 -1.99
C ASP A 19 11.17 18.63 -2.79
N LEU A 20 9.84 18.56 -2.67
CA LEU A 20 9.02 17.73 -3.57
C LEU A 20 9.22 18.12 -5.03
N GLU A 21 9.19 19.43 -5.34
CA GLU A 21 9.41 19.93 -6.70
C GLU A 21 10.84 19.65 -7.18
N ARG A 22 11.85 19.84 -6.34
CA ARG A 22 13.25 19.50 -6.67
C ARG A 22 13.42 18.04 -7.03
N VAL A 23 12.84 17.13 -6.22
CA VAL A 23 12.88 15.69 -6.49
C VAL A 23 12.23 15.36 -7.83
N LEU A 24 11.06 15.91 -8.13
CA LEU A 24 10.36 15.66 -9.39
C LEU A 24 11.11 16.21 -10.60
N ARG A 25 11.69 17.40 -10.49
CA ARG A 25 12.52 17.96 -11.58
C ARG A 25 13.78 17.13 -11.84
N ILE A 26 14.45 16.67 -10.79
CA ILE A 26 15.60 15.76 -10.92
C ILE A 26 15.15 14.42 -11.53
N ALA A 27 14.03 13.86 -11.10
CA ALA A 27 13.47 12.63 -11.66
C ALA A 27 13.16 12.77 -13.16
N SER A 28 12.57 13.90 -13.55
CA SER A 28 12.32 14.25 -14.95
C SER A 28 13.63 14.29 -15.76
N MET A 29 14.62 15.03 -15.30
CA MET A 29 15.94 15.14 -15.97
C MET A 29 16.65 13.79 -16.07
N ALA A 30 16.56 12.96 -15.04
CA ALA A 30 17.15 11.62 -15.01
C ALA A 30 16.30 10.56 -15.73
N GLN A 31 15.15 10.94 -16.27
CA GLN A 31 14.19 10.05 -16.92
C GLN A 31 13.80 8.85 -16.04
N VAL A 32 13.51 9.12 -14.77
CA VAL A 32 12.99 8.13 -13.82
C VAL A 32 11.57 7.76 -14.24
N ASP A 33 11.25 6.47 -14.22
CA ASP A 33 9.94 5.99 -14.67
C ASP A 33 8.85 6.18 -13.60
N MET A 34 9.19 6.02 -12.30
CA MET A 34 8.25 6.20 -11.19
C MET A 34 8.95 6.76 -9.95
N VAL A 35 8.27 7.67 -9.28
CA VAL A 35 8.65 8.13 -7.93
C VAL A 35 7.55 7.80 -6.96
N THR A 36 7.89 7.09 -5.89
CA THR A 36 6.99 6.84 -4.75
C THR A 36 7.26 7.85 -3.64
N PHE A 37 6.24 8.55 -3.20
CA PHE A 37 6.31 9.45 -2.05
C PHE A 37 5.58 8.85 -0.84
N ASP A 38 6.25 8.91 0.31
CA ASP A 38 5.76 8.37 1.58
C ASP A 38 5.31 9.54 2.47
N GLY A 39 4.02 9.77 2.55
CA GLY A 39 3.44 10.81 3.42
C GLY A 39 3.43 10.42 4.89
N ALA A 40 2.91 11.29 5.75
CA ALA A 40 2.73 11.00 7.17
C ALA A 40 1.97 9.70 7.37
N GLY A 41 2.43 8.87 8.31
CA GLY A 41 1.95 7.50 8.45
C GLY A 41 2.74 6.47 7.63
N GLY A 42 3.65 6.90 6.75
CA GLY A 42 4.62 6.05 6.06
C GLY A 42 5.83 5.71 6.94
N GLY A 43 6.82 5.06 6.34
CA GLY A 43 8.05 4.65 7.01
C GLY A 43 8.11 3.16 7.32
N SER A 44 9.30 2.68 7.70
CA SER A 44 9.53 1.28 8.07
C SER A 44 9.19 1.04 9.54
N GLY A 45 9.05 -0.23 9.94
CA GLY A 45 8.86 -0.60 11.35
C GLY A 45 10.00 -0.20 12.28
N TYR A 46 11.16 0.18 11.74
CA TYR A 46 12.32 0.68 12.49
C TYR A 46 12.38 2.21 12.56
N SER A 47 11.51 2.91 11.83
CA SER A 47 11.48 4.37 11.87
C SER A 47 10.96 4.87 13.22
N PRO A 48 11.57 5.91 13.83
CA PRO A 48 11.03 6.53 15.03
C PRO A 48 9.59 6.99 14.81
N CYS A 49 8.74 6.86 15.85
CA CYS A 49 7.33 7.25 15.76
C CYS A 49 7.14 8.70 15.32
N LYS A 50 8.00 9.62 15.79
CA LYS A 50 7.97 11.02 15.35
C LYS A 50 8.21 11.19 13.86
N MET A 51 9.16 10.45 13.30
CA MET A 51 9.45 10.47 11.87
C MET A 51 8.24 9.98 11.05
N MET A 52 7.57 8.93 11.52
CA MET A 52 6.40 8.39 10.82
C MET A 52 5.16 9.29 10.90
N ASN A 53 4.96 9.98 12.02
CA ASN A 53 3.69 10.66 12.32
C ASN A 53 3.76 12.18 12.24
N GLU A 54 4.95 12.79 12.41
CA GLU A 54 5.06 14.24 12.62
C GLU A 54 5.96 14.94 11.60
N TRP A 55 6.96 14.28 11.02
CA TRP A 55 7.98 14.94 10.20
C TRP A 55 7.70 14.90 8.69
N CYS A 56 6.73 14.12 8.26
CA CYS A 56 6.29 14.12 6.88
C CYS A 56 5.02 14.96 6.73
N LEU A 57 4.80 15.51 5.55
CA LEU A 57 3.50 16.10 5.21
C LEU A 57 2.39 15.04 5.35
N PRO A 58 1.21 15.42 5.86
CA PRO A 58 0.03 14.57 5.74
C PRO A 58 -0.17 14.15 4.28
N THR A 59 -0.48 12.87 4.04
CA THR A 59 -0.52 12.31 2.70
C THR A 59 -1.43 13.10 1.75
N VAL A 60 -2.60 13.54 2.20
CA VAL A 60 -3.51 14.34 1.38
C VAL A 60 -2.95 15.73 1.04
N ALA A 61 -2.21 16.36 1.96
CA ALA A 61 -1.56 17.65 1.70
C ALA A 61 -0.40 17.49 0.71
N MET A 62 0.42 16.46 0.91
CA MET A 62 1.49 16.10 -0.02
C MET A 62 0.95 15.83 -1.42
N GLU A 63 -0.14 15.08 -1.54
CA GLU A 63 -0.78 14.77 -2.81
C GLU A 63 -1.28 16.04 -3.53
N SER A 64 -1.88 16.98 -2.79
CA SER A 64 -2.26 18.29 -3.33
C SER A 64 -1.08 19.04 -3.94
N GLU A 65 0.05 19.07 -3.23
CA GLU A 65 1.27 19.72 -3.73
C GLU A 65 1.82 18.98 -4.96
N LEU A 66 1.87 17.66 -4.94
CA LEU A 66 2.34 16.85 -6.07
C LEU A 66 1.52 17.12 -7.33
N VAL A 67 0.19 17.17 -7.23
CA VAL A 67 -0.70 17.49 -8.37
C VAL A 67 -0.39 18.87 -8.95
N GLN A 68 -0.21 19.88 -8.10
CA GLN A 68 0.12 21.24 -8.54
C GLN A 68 1.50 21.31 -9.22
N ILE A 69 2.51 20.66 -8.65
CA ILE A 69 3.86 20.60 -9.20
C ILE A 69 3.84 19.89 -10.55
N MET A 70 3.22 18.72 -10.65
CA MET A 70 3.12 17.94 -11.88
C MET A 70 2.42 18.72 -12.98
N SER A 71 1.32 19.43 -12.64
CA SER A 71 0.62 20.30 -13.61
C SER A 71 1.48 21.45 -14.12
N ARG A 72 2.33 22.04 -13.27
CA ARG A 72 3.29 23.08 -13.71
C ARG A 72 4.34 22.47 -14.65
N MET A 73 4.94 21.34 -14.27
CA MET A 73 5.96 20.66 -15.06
C MET A 73 5.43 20.19 -16.42
N GLU A 74 4.17 19.74 -16.48
CA GLU A 74 3.51 19.40 -17.75
C GLU A 74 3.38 20.61 -18.67
N LYS A 75 2.96 21.76 -18.14
CA LYS A 75 2.87 23.02 -18.92
C LYS A 75 4.25 23.51 -19.41
N GLU A 76 5.30 23.19 -18.68
CA GLU A 76 6.68 23.46 -19.07
C GLU A 76 7.20 22.47 -20.15
N GLY A 77 6.43 21.43 -20.49
CA GLY A 77 6.81 20.41 -21.47
C GLY A 77 7.83 19.40 -20.95
N LEU A 78 7.96 19.25 -19.63
CA LEU A 78 8.90 18.30 -19.01
C LEU A 78 8.35 16.87 -19.09
N SER A 79 9.27 15.89 -19.13
CA SER A 79 8.91 14.48 -18.99
C SER A 79 8.46 14.22 -17.55
N LEU A 80 7.28 13.60 -17.37
CA LEU A 80 6.71 13.34 -16.07
C LEU A 80 6.92 11.88 -15.67
N PRO A 81 7.48 11.58 -14.46
CA PRO A 81 7.48 10.25 -13.92
C PRO A 81 6.06 9.85 -13.47
N HIS A 82 5.75 8.57 -13.47
CA HIS A 82 4.58 8.08 -12.73
C HIS A 82 4.72 8.37 -11.24
N ILE A 83 3.64 8.72 -10.58
CA ILE A 83 3.62 8.94 -9.13
C ILE A 83 2.90 7.79 -8.44
N ALA A 84 3.56 7.24 -7.44
CA ALA A 84 2.93 6.39 -6.44
C ALA A 84 2.94 7.11 -5.09
N ILE A 85 1.86 7.04 -4.34
CA ILE A 85 1.81 7.58 -2.98
C ILE A 85 1.55 6.49 -1.95
N THR A 86 2.15 6.65 -0.79
CA THR A 86 1.98 5.79 0.37
C THR A 86 1.81 6.65 1.62
N GLY A 87 1.39 6.05 2.73
CA GLY A 87 1.24 6.73 4.00
C GLY A 87 -0.19 6.76 4.51
N GLY A 88 -0.50 5.81 5.40
CA GLY A 88 -1.77 5.78 6.14
C GLY A 88 -2.97 5.16 5.43
N PHE A 89 -2.83 4.61 4.23
CA PHE A 89 -3.92 3.93 3.53
C PHE A 89 -4.27 2.58 4.17
N VAL A 90 -5.56 2.37 4.42
CA VAL A 90 -6.10 1.17 5.08
C VAL A 90 -7.37 0.65 4.40
N MET A 91 -8.22 1.54 3.87
CA MET A 91 -9.54 1.21 3.35
C MET A 91 -9.65 1.54 1.86
N GLU A 92 -10.53 0.84 1.16
CA GLU A 92 -10.79 1.01 -0.28
C GLU A 92 -11.23 2.43 -0.65
N ASP A 93 -12.05 3.07 0.17
CA ASP A 93 -12.51 4.44 -0.07
C ASP A 93 -11.37 5.46 -0.02
N GLN A 94 -10.37 5.24 0.85
CA GLN A 94 -9.17 6.08 0.91
C GLN A 94 -8.33 5.92 -0.36
N VAL A 95 -8.16 4.69 -0.84
CA VAL A 95 -7.45 4.39 -2.09
C VAL A 95 -8.17 5.03 -3.27
N TYR A 96 -9.49 4.88 -3.36
CA TYR A 96 -10.30 5.49 -4.41
C TYR A 96 -10.18 7.02 -4.40
N LYS A 97 -10.35 7.64 -3.23
CA LYS A 97 -10.26 9.11 -3.08
C LYS A 97 -8.89 9.63 -3.49
N ALA A 98 -7.82 8.95 -3.09
CA ALA A 98 -6.48 9.34 -3.47
C ALA A 98 -6.25 9.23 -4.99
N LEU A 99 -6.64 8.13 -5.63
CA LEU A 99 -6.53 8.01 -7.08
C LEU A 99 -7.35 9.07 -7.82
N ALA A 100 -8.55 9.38 -7.32
CA ALA A 100 -9.42 10.40 -7.92
C ALA A 100 -8.87 11.82 -7.71
N PHE A 101 -8.34 12.12 -6.53
CA PHE A 101 -7.78 13.42 -6.18
C PHE A 101 -6.44 13.67 -6.88
N GLY A 102 -5.61 12.63 -6.97
CA GLY A 102 -4.29 12.68 -7.61
C GLY A 102 -4.32 12.60 -9.13
N ALA A 103 -5.50 12.36 -9.75
CA ALA A 103 -5.61 12.25 -11.19
C ALA A 103 -5.22 13.55 -11.92
N PRO A 104 -4.57 13.46 -13.09
CA PRO A 104 -4.16 12.25 -13.80
C PRO A 104 -2.75 11.75 -13.43
N TYR A 105 -2.10 12.31 -12.42
CA TYR A 105 -0.67 12.13 -12.14
C TYR A 105 -0.37 10.95 -11.22
N VAL A 106 -1.24 10.70 -10.22
CA VAL A 106 -1.07 9.56 -9.29
C VAL A 106 -1.59 8.29 -9.93
N SER A 107 -0.69 7.32 -10.12
CA SER A 107 -0.97 6.07 -10.84
C SER A 107 -1.08 4.86 -9.91
N ALA A 108 -0.57 4.96 -8.69
CA ALA A 108 -0.53 3.83 -7.76
C ALA A 108 -0.59 4.28 -6.29
N ILE A 109 -1.19 3.43 -5.47
CA ILE A 109 -1.26 3.60 -4.02
C ILE A 109 -0.57 2.43 -3.34
N GLY A 110 0.33 2.72 -2.39
CA GLY A 110 1.01 1.71 -1.61
C GLY A 110 0.37 1.49 -0.25
N ILE A 111 0.11 0.24 0.10
CA ILE A 111 -0.41 -0.18 1.40
C ILE A 111 0.61 -1.13 2.04
N CYS A 112 1.12 -0.80 3.23
CA CYS A 112 2.13 -1.61 3.90
C CYS A 112 1.67 -2.11 5.27
N ARG A 113 1.56 -1.22 6.27
CA ARG A 113 1.27 -1.60 7.65
C ARG A 113 -0.08 -2.27 7.84
N ALA A 114 -1.09 -1.89 7.09
CA ALA A 114 -2.40 -2.52 7.16
C ALA A 114 -2.35 -3.99 6.69
N SER A 115 -1.63 -4.27 5.61
CA SER A 115 -1.40 -5.66 5.15
C SER A 115 -0.59 -6.47 6.16
N MET A 116 0.43 -5.87 6.80
CA MET A 116 1.17 -6.51 7.89
C MET A 116 0.30 -6.79 9.10
N ALA A 117 -0.57 -5.86 9.50
CA ALA A 117 -1.50 -6.06 10.60
C ALA A 117 -2.47 -7.21 10.30
N ALA A 118 -2.96 -7.31 9.06
CA ALA A 118 -3.79 -8.43 8.63
C ALA A 118 -3.04 -9.77 8.73
N ALA A 119 -1.78 -9.81 8.27
CA ALA A 119 -0.92 -10.99 8.39
C ALA A 119 -0.73 -11.42 9.85
N MET A 120 -0.36 -10.47 10.72
CA MET A 120 -0.07 -10.75 12.13
C MET A 120 -1.33 -11.19 12.89
N SER A 121 -2.46 -10.53 12.64
CA SER A 121 -3.74 -10.88 13.27
C SER A 121 -4.21 -12.27 12.85
N ALA A 122 -4.18 -12.57 11.55
CA ALA A 122 -4.58 -13.87 11.04
C ALA A 122 -3.64 -15.00 11.51
N LYS A 123 -2.32 -14.73 11.55
CA LYS A 123 -1.36 -15.67 12.13
C LYS A 123 -1.68 -15.96 13.61
N LYS A 124 -1.98 -14.91 14.39
CA LYS A 124 -2.34 -15.08 15.80
C LYS A 124 -3.61 -15.90 15.98
N VAL A 125 -4.61 -15.69 15.12
CA VAL A 125 -5.83 -16.53 15.13
C VAL A 125 -5.48 -17.98 14.84
N GLY A 126 -4.64 -18.26 13.84
CA GLY A 126 -4.18 -19.62 13.54
C GLY A 126 -3.50 -20.31 14.73
N GLU A 127 -2.57 -19.61 15.39
CA GLU A 127 -1.89 -20.12 16.59
C GLU A 127 -2.88 -20.44 17.73
N LEU A 128 -3.89 -19.61 17.93
CA LEU A 128 -4.93 -19.85 18.95
C LEU A 128 -5.82 -21.05 18.60
N MET A 129 -6.10 -21.23 17.31
CA MET A 129 -6.83 -22.43 16.84
C MET A 129 -6.05 -23.71 17.08
N GLU A 130 -4.76 -23.74 16.72
CA GLU A 130 -3.88 -24.90 16.95
C GLU A 130 -3.78 -25.25 18.44
N ALA A 131 -3.78 -24.22 19.30
CA ALA A 131 -3.78 -24.39 20.76
C ALA A 131 -5.15 -24.76 21.36
N GLY A 132 -6.23 -24.82 20.57
CA GLY A 132 -7.60 -25.05 21.04
C GLY A 132 -8.20 -23.89 21.85
N ASN A 133 -7.64 -22.69 21.72
CA ASN A 133 -7.99 -21.51 22.53
C ASN A 133 -8.62 -20.40 21.66
N ILE A 134 -9.59 -20.75 20.83
CA ILE A 134 -10.27 -19.75 19.99
C ILE A 134 -11.04 -18.78 20.85
N PRO A 135 -10.82 -17.45 20.75
CA PRO A 135 -11.59 -16.45 21.49
C PRO A 135 -13.08 -16.56 21.26
N THR A 136 -13.87 -16.35 22.31
CA THR A 136 -15.34 -16.48 22.27
C THR A 136 -15.97 -15.62 21.16
N GLU A 137 -15.41 -14.44 20.91
CA GLU A 137 -15.87 -13.52 19.89
C GLU A 137 -15.69 -14.08 18.45
N LEU A 138 -14.73 -14.98 18.27
CA LEU A 138 -14.47 -15.63 16.98
C LEU A 138 -15.22 -16.95 16.83
N GLN A 139 -15.59 -17.63 17.92
CA GLN A 139 -16.28 -18.93 17.88
C GLN A 139 -17.60 -18.88 17.11
N ARG A 140 -18.28 -17.72 17.07
CA ARG A 140 -19.50 -17.50 16.28
C ARG A 140 -19.28 -17.61 14.77
N PHE A 141 -18.05 -17.47 14.30
CA PHE A 141 -17.70 -17.58 12.88
C PHE A 141 -17.20 -18.96 12.49
N GLY A 142 -16.90 -19.80 13.46
CA GLY A 142 -16.43 -21.16 13.27
C GLY A 142 -15.27 -21.55 14.17
N SER A 143 -14.80 -22.78 13.99
CA SER A 143 -13.69 -23.37 14.73
C SER A 143 -12.60 -23.97 13.87
N THR A 144 -12.79 -23.98 12.56
CA THR A 144 -11.83 -24.49 11.58
C THR A 144 -11.23 -23.37 10.74
N VAL A 145 -10.11 -23.65 10.07
CA VAL A 145 -9.48 -22.68 9.16
C VAL A 145 -10.42 -22.28 8.03
N ASP A 146 -11.15 -23.25 7.46
CA ASP A 146 -12.11 -23.01 6.38
C ASP A 146 -13.28 -22.11 6.79
N GLU A 147 -13.71 -22.19 8.04
CA GLU A 147 -14.80 -21.37 8.56
C GLU A 147 -14.33 -19.96 8.89
N LEU A 148 -13.15 -19.82 9.51
CA LEU A 148 -12.59 -18.52 9.92
C LEU A 148 -11.92 -17.77 8.76
N PHE A 149 -11.51 -18.47 7.70
CA PHE A 149 -10.84 -17.91 6.54
C PHE A 149 -11.53 -18.34 5.25
N PRO A 150 -12.74 -17.85 4.97
CA PRO A 150 -13.56 -18.31 3.83
C PRO A 150 -12.89 -18.09 2.47
N ASP A 151 -11.99 -17.12 2.33
CA ASP A 151 -11.23 -16.87 1.10
C ASP A 151 -10.24 -18.00 0.76
N LEU A 152 -9.96 -18.92 1.70
CA LEU A 152 -9.16 -20.12 1.42
C LEU A 152 -9.79 -20.97 0.30
N ARG A 153 -11.11 -20.95 0.16
CA ARG A 153 -11.79 -21.62 -0.95
C ARG A 153 -11.37 -21.04 -2.31
N GLU A 154 -11.26 -19.72 -2.41
CA GLU A 154 -10.82 -19.07 -3.65
C GLU A 154 -9.34 -19.36 -3.92
N LEU A 155 -8.51 -19.33 -2.89
CA LEU A 155 -7.10 -19.69 -3.01
C LEU A 155 -6.91 -21.13 -3.49
N ARG A 156 -7.74 -22.08 -3.04
CA ARG A 156 -7.74 -23.46 -3.57
C ARG A 156 -8.14 -23.53 -5.04
N ASN A 157 -9.06 -22.70 -5.49
CA ASN A 157 -9.41 -22.62 -6.91
C ASN A 157 -8.25 -22.11 -7.78
N ILE A 158 -7.41 -21.22 -7.24
CA ILE A 158 -6.27 -20.63 -7.95
C ILE A 158 -5.04 -21.55 -7.90
N TYR A 159 -4.72 -22.07 -6.72
CA TYR A 159 -3.46 -22.79 -6.43
C TYR A 159 -3.63 -24.29 -6.18
N GLY A 160 -4.87 -24.83 -6.26
CA GLY A 160 -5.15 -26.21 -5.99
C GLY A 160 -4.79 -26.64 -4.56
N GLU A 161 -4.26 -27.85 -4.43
CA GLU A 161 -3.84 -28.42 -3.13
C GLU A 161 -2.73 -27.65 -2.43
N GLU A 162 -1.92 -26.88 -3.16
CA GLU A 162 -0.84 -26.05 -2.59
C GLU A 162 -1.41 -25.03 -1.59
N ALA A 163 -2.61 -24.54 -1.81
CA ALA A 163 -3.26 -23.58 -0.92
C ALA A 163 -3.44 -24.10 0.53
N ASN A 164 -3.50 -25.42 0.72
CA ASN A 164 -3.62 -26.03 2.05
C ASN A 164 -2.34 -25.85 2.89
N ASN A 165 -1.23 -25.51 2.27
CA ASN A 165 0.06 -25.25 2.93
C ASN A 165 0.25 -23.77 3.28
N PHE A 166 -0.67 -22.89 2.87
CA PHE A 166 -0.55 -21.46 3.18
C PHE A 166 -0.77 -21.21 4.66
N SER A 167 0.10 -20.38 5.24
CA SER A 167 -0.09 -19.94 6.62
C SER A 167 -1.34 -19.08 6.74
N THR A 168 -2.02 -19.10 7.89
CA THR A 168 -3.17 -18.23 8.16
C THR A 168 -2.83 -16.76 7.98
N GLY A 169 -1.58 -16.35 8.25
CA GLY A 169 -1.08 -15.01 7.97
C GLY A 169 -1.12 -14.65 6.47
N ALA A 170 -0.70 -15.58 5.60
CA ALA A 170 -0.77 -15.36 4.14
C ALA A 170 -2.22 -15.25 3.67
N ILE A 171 -3.10 -16.14 4.16
CA ILE A 171 -4.53 -16.10 3.85
C ILE A 171 -5.13 -14.76 4.31
N GLY A 172 -4.79 -14.28 5.51
CA GLY A 172 -5.26 -12.99 6.03
C GLY A 172 -4.85 -11.79 5.19
N VAL A 173 -3.63 -11.78 4.64
CA VAL A 173 -3.20 -10.74 3.69
C VAL A 173 -4.02 -10.81 2.40
N TYR A 174 -4.21 -12.01 1.87
CA TYR A 174 -5.05 -12.21 0.69
C TYR A 174 -6.46 -11.66 0.91
N SER A 175 -7.12 -12.07 1.99
CA SER A 175 -8.47 -11.61 2.34
C SER A 175 -8.57 -10.09 2.46
N TYR A 176 -7.58 -9.46 3.10
CA TYR A 176 -7.53 -8.02 3.24
C TYR A 176 -7.40 -7.31 1.88
N LEU A 177 -6.45 -7.74 1.05
CA LEU A 177 -6.22 -7.13 -0.26
C LEU A 177 -7.37 -7.41 -1.25
N ASN A 178 -7.96 -8.60 -1.19
CA ASN A 178 -9.13 -8.97 -1.98
C ASN A 178 -10.34 -8.07 -1.65
N ARG A 179 -10.55 -7.78 -0.36
CA ARG A 179 -11.59 -6.83 0.07
C ARG A 179 -11.35 -5.44 -0.52
N ILE A 180 -10.11 -4.91 -0.46
CA ILE A 180 -9.77 -3.62 -1.07
C ILE A 180 -10.04 -3.64 -2.58
N ALA A 181 -9.59 -4.69 -3.27
CA ALA A 181 -9.80 -4.85 -4.71
C ALA A 181 -11.28 -4.94 -5.08
N PHE A 182 -12.07 -5.63 -4.27
CA PHE A 182 -13.54 -5.74 -4.46
C PHE A 182 -14.22 -4.38 -4.29
N GLY A 183 -13.91 -3.64 -3.21
CA GLY A 183 -14.49 -2.32 -2.96
C GLY A 183 -14.11 -1.27 -4.02
N LEU A 184 -12.98 -1.43 -4.71
CA LEU A 184 -12.58 -0.56 -5.81
C LEU A 184 -13.27 -0.87 -7.14
N LYS A 185 -13.92 -2.03 -7.28
CA LYS A 185 -14.68 -2.43 -8.49
C LYS A 185 -16.14 -1.99 -8.46
N HIS A 186 -16.65 -1.65 -7.29
CA HIS A 186 -18.05 -1.30 -7.04
C HIS A 186 -18.21 0.11 -6.52
#